data_c1d9a992dbc122b51c5c9a3cf3f3ab02
#
_entry.id   c1d9a992dbc122b51c5c9a3cf3f3ab02
#
_cell.length_a   1.000
_cell.length_b   1.000
_cell.length_c   1.000
_cell.angle_alpha   90.00
_cell.angle_beta   90.00
_cell.angle_gamma   90.00
#
_symmetry.space_group_name_H-M   'P 1'
#
loop_
_entity.id
_entity.type
_entity.pdbx_description
1 polymer ?
#
loop_
_entity_poly.entity_id
_entity_poly.type
_entity_poly.pdbx_seq_one_letter_code
_entity_poly.pdbx_strand_id
1 'polypeptide(L)'
;MKKALYYLLYASWHLLSHLPLSALYVLSNFIFFIVFRILRYRRRTVWVNLVTSFPELEPEEHKDIERKFYRWFCDYLVENIKLMNMKPEEMKQRLVFKNTKAVDQCVKEGQSCAVYLGHLCNWEWITSLPFWVAPEAQCGQLYHPLENKDFDRLLLNIRQRFGAVCIPMNDSLRRILDYKRQGKQTVIGYIADQAPFWWNIHHWCQFLHHDTAVLSGTERIATKLDQAVFYLDVHRVKRGYYEAEFKLITREPKKMEEFQLTDIYFNELEKSIRRQPECYLWTHDRWKRTRERFNRRFEVIDGKVHEKLKPEEVMG
;
A
#
# COMPACT_ATOMS: atom_id res chain seq x y z
N MET A 1 23.25 -22.00 7.15
CA MET A 1 22.21 -21.59 8.11
C MET A 1 21.10 -20.77 7.47
N LYS A 2 21.37 -19.65 6.76
CA LYS A 2 20.32 -18.81 6.13
C LYS A 2 19.46 -19.55 5.07
N LYS A 3 20.06 -20.39 4.22
CA LYS A 3 19.32 -21.15 3.20
C LYS A 3 18.42 -22.24 3.80
N ALA A 4 18.87 -22.98 4.82
CA ALA A 4 18.05 -23.99 5.49
C ALA A 4 16.82 -23.37 6.17
N LEU A 5 16.98 -22.23 6.84
CA LEU A 5 15.87 -21.48 7.44
C LEU A 5 14.87 -21.00 6.37
N TYR A 6 15.36 -20.53 5.22
CA TYR A 6 14.49 -20.15 4.10
C TYR A 6 13.63 -21.33 3.62
N TYR A 7 14.26 -22.50 3.35
CA TYR A 7 13.51 -23.68 2.91
C TYR A 7 12.50 -24.17 3.95
N LEU A 8 12.84 -24.09 5.23
CA LEU A 8 11.90 -24.44 6.30
C LEU A 8 10.70 -23.48 6.32
N LEU A 9 10.92 -22.18 6.23
CA LEU A 9 9.87 -21.17 6.16
C LEU A 9 9.03 -21.31 4.89
N TYR A 10 9.66 -21.56 3.75
CA TYR A 10 8.98 -21.82 2.49
C TYR A 10 8.09 -23.07 2.59
N ALA A 11 8.61 -24.17 3.10
CA ALA A 11 7.86 -25.43 3.23
C ALA A 11 6.68 -25.27 4.22
N SER A 12 6.90 -24.58 5.35
CA SER A 12 5.82 -24.31 6.31
C SER A 12 4.76 -23.40 5.71
N TRP A 13 5.14 -22.34 5.00
CA TRP A 13 4.19 -21.44 4.30
C TRP A 13 3.42 -22.21 3.22
N HIS A 14 4.12 -23.00 2.42
CA HIS A 14 3.48 -23.84 1.39
C HIS A 14 2.48 -24.82 2.00
N LEU A 15 2.86 -25.55 3.06
CA LEU A 15 1.96 -26.48 3.75
C LEU A 15 0.73 -25.78 4.30
N LEU A 16 0.90 -24.67 5.02
CA LEU A 16 -0.19 -23.89 5.58
C LEU A 16 -1.13 -23.33 4.51
N SER A 17 -0.60 -22.94 3.36
CA SER A 17 -1.40 -22.35 2.28
C SER A 17 -2.43 -23.31 1.67
N HIS A 18 -2.26 -24.63 1.85
CA HIS A 18 -3.25 -25.63 1.43
C HIS A 18 -4.48 -25.71 2.37
N LEU A 19 -4.34 -25.26 3.62
CA LEU A 19 -5.45 -25.25 4.55
C LEU A 19 -6.58 -24.31 4.10
N PRO A 20 -7.85 -24.64 4.42
CA PRO A 20 -8.95 -23.69 4.19
C PRO A 20 -8.78 -22.47 5.10
N LEU A 21 -9.28 -21.30 4.67
CA LEU A 21 -9.16 -20.07 5.44
C LEU A 21 -9.81 -20.17 6.82
N SER A 22 -10.84 -20.98 6.99
CA SER A 22 -11.43 -21.25 8.32
C SER A 22 -10.42 -21.81 9.32
N ALA A 23 -9.58 -22.77 8.89
CA ALA A 23 -8.51 -23.32 9.72
C ALA A 23 -7.38 -22.29 9.95
N LEU A 24 -7.02 -21.52 8.92
CA LEU A 24 -6.04 -20.44 9.05
C LEU A 24 -6.51 -19.33 10.01
N TYR A 25 -7.81 -19.06 10.09
CA TYR A 25 -8.34 -18.11 11.07
C TYR A 25 -8.29 -18.62 12.51
N VAL A 26 -8.31 -19.93 12.75
CA VAL A 26 -8.00 -20.48 14.08
C VAL A 26 -6.54 -20.19 14.43
N LEU A 27 -5.62 -20.43 13.48
CA LEU A 27 -4.21 -20.07 13.65
C LEU A 27 -4.04 -18.56 13.87
N SER A 28 -4.74 -17.71 13.12
CA SER A 28 -4.74 -16.25 13.29
C SER A 28 -5.14 -15.83 14.71
N ASN A 29 -6.17 -16.43 15.27
CA ASN A 29 -6.60 -16.15 16.64
C ASN A 29 -5.51 -16.50 17.67
N PHE A 30 -4.77 -17.59 17.44
CA PHE A 30 -3.63 -17.96 18.28
C PHE A 30 -2.46 -16.98 18.11
N ILE A 31 -2.12 -16.61 16.86
CA ILE A 31 -1.11 -15.60 16.57
C ILE A 31 -1.48 -14.26 17.21
N PHE A 32 -2.75 -13.85 17.16
CA PHE A 32 -3.23 -12.65 17.84
C PHE A 32 -2.93 -12.67 19.34
N PHE A 33 -3.19 -13.79 20.01
CA PHE A 33 -2.88 -13.90 21.44
C PHE A 33 -1.38 -13.68 21.70
N ILE A 34 -0.52 -14.31 20.91
CA ILE A 34 0.96 -14.16 21.03
C ILE A 34 1.39 -12.72 20.74
N VAL A 35 0.99 -12.17 19.59
CA VAL A 35 1.46 -10.86 19.08
C VAL A 35 0.93 -9.72 19.97
N PHE A 36 -0.34 -9.79 20.38
CA PHE A 36 -0.99 -8.72 21.14
C PHE A 36 -0.72 -8.80 22.64
N ARG A 37 -0.77 -10.00 23.24
CA ARG A 37 -0.67 -10.16 24.70
C ARG A 37 0.75 -10.44 25.18
N ILE A 38 1.50 -11.31 24.49
CA ILE A 38 2.83 -11.76 24.91
C ILE A 38 3.91 -10.83 24.37
N LEU A 39 4.06 -10.77 23.05
CA LEU A 39 5.13 -10.00 22.38
C LEU A 39 4.88 -8.50 22.40
N ARG A 40 3.64 -8.07 22.52
CA ARG A 40 3.24 -6.65 22.46
C ARG A 40 3.86 -5.93 21.26
N TYR A 41 3.88 -6.61 20.10
CA TYR A 41 4.59 -6.18 18.91
C TYR A 41 4.18 -4.75 18.48
N ARG A 42 5.09 -3.80 18.56
CA ARG A 42 4.93 -2.38 18.19
C ARG A 42 3.71 -1.68 18.84
N ARG A 43 3.20 -2.17 19.99
CA ARG A 43 1.99 -1.59 20.61
C ARG A 43 2.14 -0.10 20.93
N ARG A 44 3.33 0.35 21.36
CA ARG A 44 3.58 1.79 21.60
C ARG A 44 3.38 2.60 20.31
N THR A 45 3.92 2.14 19.17
CA THR A 45 3.76 2.83 17.88
C THR A 45 2.30 2.88 17.46
N VAL A 46 1.60 1.74 17.54
CA VAL A 46 0.16 1.66 17.20
C VAL A 46 -0.66 2.60 18.08
N TRP A 47 -0.43 2.56 19.40
CA TRP A 47 -1.14 3.40 20.35
C TRP A 47 -0.92 4.91 20.07
N VAL A 48 0.33 5.33 19.91
CA VAL A 48 0.65 6.74 19.62
C VAL A 48 -0.01 7.17 18.31
N ASN A 49 0.12 6.36 17.24
CA ASN A 49 -0.49 6.67 15.96
C ASN A 49 -2.02 6.81 16.09
N LEU A 50 -2.70 5.93 16.82
CA LEU A 50 -4.16 6.00 16.98
C LEU A 50 -4.60 7.23 17.78
N VAL A 51 -4.00 7.47 18.94
CA VAL A 51 -4.39 8.60 19.82
C VAL A 51 -4.16 9.95 19.13
N THR A 52 -3.05 10.07 18.40
CA THR A 52 -2.75 11.35 17.72
C THR A 52 -3.50 11.53 16.39
N SER A 53 -3.98 10.43 15.78
CA SER A 53 -4.78 10.47 14.53
C SER A 53 -6.28 10.66 14.78
N PHE A 54 -6.76 10.33 15.97
CA PHE A 54 -8.17 10.44 16.37
C PHE A 54 -8.28 11.10 17.76
N PRO A 55 -7.82 12.35 17.91
CA PRO A 55 -7.85 13.02 19.21
C PRO A 55 -9.27 13.25 19.75
N GLU A 56 -10.28 13.13 18.90
CA GLU A 56 -11.69 13.23 19.22
C GLU A 56 -12.28 12.00 19.92
N LEU A 57 -11.60 10.86 19.88
CA LEU A 57 -12.10 9.60 20.44
C LEU A 57 -11.72 9.46 21.90
N GLU A 58 -12.58 8.76 22.66
CA GLU A 58 -12.32 8.42 24.06
C GLU A 58 -11.28 7.30 24.18
N PRO A 59 -10.53 7.20 25.32
CA PRO A 59 -9.50 6.17 25.51
C PRO A 59 -9.98 4.73 25.32
N GLU A 60 -11.24 4.43 25.63
CA GLU A 60 -11.80 3.08 25.44
C GLU A 60 -12.02 2.77 23.96
N GLU A 61 -12.39 3.75 23.16
CA GLU A 61 -12.55 3.60 21.71
C GLU A 61 -11.18 3.33 21.04
N HIS A 62 -10.12 4.05 21.45
CA HIS A 62 -8.75 3.75 21.00
C HIS A 62 -8.31 2.33 21.33
N LYS A 63 -8.62 1.82 22.55
CA LYS A 63 -8.31 0.44 22.95
C LYS A 63 -9.09 -0.58 22.12
N ASP A 64 -10.33 -0.29 21.77
CA ASP A 64 -11.13 -1.17 20.93
C ASP A 64 -10.60 -1.23 19.51
N ILE A 65 -10.26 -0.07 18.92
CA ILE A 65 -9.62 0.03 17.59
C ILE A 65 -8.27 -0.71 17.61
N GLU A 66 -7.41 -0.50 18.64
CA GLU A 66 -6.13 -1.21 18.77
C GLU A 66 -6.34 -2.73 18.77
N ARG A 67 -7.28 -3.22 19.56
CA ARG A 67 -7.58 -4.65 19.65
C ARG A 67 -8.10 -5.22 18.32
N LYS A 68 -9.02 -4.50 17.66
CA LYS A 68 -9.57 -4.88 16.35
C LYS A 68 -8.48 -4.85 15.27
N PHE A 69 -7.58 -3.85 15.31
CA PHE A 69 -6.42 -3.75 14.43
C PHE A 69 -5.53 -4.99 14.52
N TYR A 70 -5.13 -5.44 15.72
CA TYR A 70 -4.28 -6.62 15.85
C TYR A 70 -4.97 -7.90 15.40
N ARG A 71 -6.31 -8.01 15.57
CA ARG A 71 -7.08 -9.13 15.02
C ARG A 71 -7.03 -9.13 13.49
N TRP A 72 -7.32 -8.00 12.88
CA TRP A 72 -7.22 -7.86 11.43
C TRP A 72 -5.79 -8.08 10.95
N PHE A 73 -4.78 -7.52 11.60
CA PHE A 73 -3.37 -7.69 11.24
C PHE A 73 -2.94 -9.17 11.23
N CYS A 74 -3.38 -9.96 12.21
CA CYS A 74 -3.12 -11.40 12.25
C CYS A 74 -3.90 -12.15 11.15
N ASP A 75 -5.13 -11.73 10.84
CA ASP A 75 -5.89 -12.25 9.70
C ASP A 75 -5.19 -11.96 8.39
N TYR A 76 -4.74 -10.72 8.17
CA TYR A 76 -3.94 -10.32 7.01
C TYR A 76 -2.70 -11.22 6.81
N LEU A 77 -1.99 -11.58 7.87
CA LEU A 77 -0.83 -12.47 7.76
C LEU A 77 -1.21 -13.86 7.22
N VAL A 78 -2.26 -14.49 7.77
CA VAL A 78 -2.67 -15.82 7.31
C VAL A 78 -3.36 -15.81 5.95
N GLU A 79 -4.05 -14.73 5.61
CA GLU A 79 -4.63 -14.50 4.29
C GLU A 79 -3.54 -14.41 3.21
N ASN A 80 -2.39 -13.80 3.52
CA ASN A 80 -1.24 -13.76 2.62
C ASN A 80 -0.53 -15.10 2.50
N ILE A 81 -0.52 -15.91 3.57
CA ILE A 81 -0.09 -17.31 3.45
C ILE A 81 -1.02 -18.05 2.47
N LYS A 82 -2.34 -17.89 2.61
CA LYS A 82 -3.33 -18.51 1.71
C LYS A 82 -3.17 -18.08 0.26
N LEU A 83 -2.77 -16.82 0.01
CA LEU A 83 -2.59 -16.28 -1.33
C LEU A 83 -1.69 -17.17 -2.20
N MET A 84 -0.71 -17.86 -1.62
CA MET A 84 0.21 -18.76 -2.34
C MET A 84 -0.52 -19.87 -3.12
N ASN A 85 -1.63 -20.42 -2.57
CA ASN A 85 -2.42 -21.50 -3.19
C ASN A 85 -3.91 -21.18 -3.33
N MET A 86 -4.31 -19.90 -3.18
CA MET A 86 -5.70 -19.50 -3.38
C MET A 86 -6.10 -19.66 -4.84
N LYS A 87 -7.22 -20.33 -5.09
CA LYS A 87 -7.75 -20.51 -6.44
C LYS A 87 -8.34 -19.21 -7.00
N PRO A 88 -8.28 -18.98 -8.32
CA PRO A 88 -8.88 -17.78 -8.95
C PRO A 88 -10.36 -17.59 -8.58
N GLU A 89 -11.14 -18.66 -8.55
CA GLU A 89 -12.56 -18.64 -8.21
C GLU A 89 -12.79 -18.19 -6.76
N GLU A 90 -11.97 -18.70 -5.82
CA GLU A 90 -12.00 -18.28 -4.42
C GLU A 90 -11.62 -16.80 -4.28
N MET A 91 -10.57 -16.35 -4.99
CA MET A 91 -10.12 -14.96 -4.98
C MET A 91 -11.22 -14.01 -5.46
N LYS A 92 -11.88 -14.34 -6.59
CA LYS A 92 -12.98 -13.54 -7.14
C LYS A 92 -14.19 -13.42 -6.21
N GLN A 93 -14.43 -14.42 -5.37
CA GLN A 93 -15.49 -14.36 -4.36
C GLN A 93 -15.11 -13.52 -3.14
N ARG A 94 -13.80 -13.41 -2.82
CA ARG A 94 -13.30 -12.77 -1.62
C ARG A 94 -12.89 -11.32 -1.79
N LEU A 95 -12.45 -10.95 -2.98
CA LEU A 95 -12.18 -9.56 -3.35
C LEU A 95 -12.92 -9.24 -4.63
N VAL A 96 -13.86 -8.30 -4.52
CA VAL A 96 -14.68 -7.84 -5.64
C VAL A 96 -14.25 -6.41 -6.00
N PHE A 97 -13.90 -6.20 -7.27
CA PHE A 97 -13.63 -4.86 -7.77
C PHE A 97 -14.88 -4.24 -8.36
N LYS A 98 -15.14 -2.98 -8.01
CA LYS A 98 -16.27 -2.18 -8.51
C LYS A 98 -15.78 -1.05 -9.40
N ASN A 99 -16.65 -0.58 -10.30
CA ASN A 99 -16.39 0.52 -11.23
C ASN A 99 -15.21 0.28 -12.20
N THR A 100 -14.88 -0.99 -12.48
CA THR A 100 -13.81 -1.37 -13.42
C THR A 100 -14.06 -0.87 -14.82
N LYS A 101 -15.32 -0.66 -15.22
CA LYS A 101 -15.70 -0.10 -16.53
C LYS A 101 -15.04 1.25 -16.83
N ALA A 102 -14.83 2.09 -15.80
CA ALA A 102 -14.16 3.37 -15.98
C ALA A 102 -12.68 3.19 -16.34
N VAL A 103 -12.02 2.18 -15.75
CA VAL A 103 -10.63 1.80 -16.08
C VAL A 103 -10.57 1.21 -17.48
N ASP A 104 -11.50 0.28 -17.83
CA ASP A 104 -11.56 -0.34 -19.15
C ASP A 104 -11.79 0.68 -20.26
N GLN A 105 -12.60 1.72 -19.98
CA GLN A 105 -12.82 2.82 -20.93
C GLN A 105 -11.53 3.58 -21.21
N CYS A 106 -10.74 3.93 -20.17
CA CYS A 106 -9.45 4.58 -20.35
C CYS A 106 -8.51 3.71 -21.19
N VAL A 107 -8.41 2.41 -20.87
CA VAL A 107 -7.55 1.45 -21.59
C VAL A 107 -7.95 1.36 -23.06
N LYS A 108 -9.25 1.22 -23.39
CA LYS A 108 -9.77 1.17 -24.75
C LYS A 108 -9.49 2.45 -25.56
N GLU A 109 -9.51 3.59 -24.89
CA GLU A 109 -9.18 4.89 -25.50
C GLU A 109 -7.66 5.17 -25.57
N GLY A 110 -6.82 4.17 -25.24
CA GLY A 110 -5.37 4.27 -25.32
C GLY A 110 -4.71 5.03 -24.16
N GLN A 111 -5.44 5.25 -23.05
CA GLN A 111 -4.93 5.91 -21.86
C GLN A 111 -4.61 4.91 -20.75
N SER A 112 -3.36 4.88 -20.30
CA SER A 112 -2.94 4.10 -19.12
C SER A 112 -3.47 4.72 -17.83
N CYS A 113 -3.56 3.90 -16.77
CA CYS A 113 -4.11 4.31 -15.48
C CYS A 113 -3.07 4.21 -14.35
N ALA A 114 -2.96 5.25 -13.55
CA ALA A 114 -2.28 5.28 -12.27
C ALA A 114 -3.33 5.12 -11.15
N VAL A 115 -3.16 4.12 -10.31
CA VAL A 115 -4.12 3.77 -9.27
C VAL A 115 -3.49 3.98 -7.90
N TYR A 116 -3.89 5.02 -7.20
CA TYR A 116 -3.50 5.23 -5.82
C TYR A 116 -4.25 4.28 -4.88
N LEU A 117 -3.54 3.71 -3.91
CA LEU A 117 -4.13 2.95 -2.81
C LEU A 117 -3.25 3.06 -1.56
N GLY A 118 -3.76 2.65 -0.41
CA GLY A 118 -3.05 2.66 0.86
C GLY A 118 -2.77 1.24 1.39
N HIS A 119 -1.96 1.14 2.45
CA HIS A 119 -1.81 -0.10 3.22
C HIS A 119 -3.06 -0.34 4.08
N LEU A 120 -4.19 -0.47 3.40
CA LEU A 120 -5.53 -0.63 3.97
C LEU A 120 -6.12 -1.98 3.57
N CYS A 121 -6.80 -2.66 4.49
CA CYS A 121 -7.39 -3.97 4.26
C CYS A 121 -6.37 -5.00 3.74
N ASN A 122 -6.72 -5.83 2.75
CA ASN A 122 -5.75 -6.77 2.17
C ASN A 122 -5.22 -6.25 0.82
N TRP A 123 -4.25 -5.34 0.87
CA TRP A 123 -3.62 -4.76 -0.33
C TRP A 123 -2.84 -5.78 -1.17
N GLU A 124 -2.42 -6.92 -0.61
CA GLU A 124 -1.73 -7.97 -1.39
C GLU A 124 -2.70 -8.67 -2.36
N TRP A 125 -3.99 -8.77 -2.01
CA TRP A 125 -4.98 -9.37 -2.88
C TRP A 125 -5.36 -8.51 -4.08
N ILE A 126 -5.00 -7.21 -4.08
CA ILE A 126 -5.19 -6.30 -5.22
C ILE A 126 -4.44 -6.81 -6.47
N THR A 127 -3.43 -7.67 -6.29
CA THR A 127 -2.74 -8.37 -7.41
C THR A 127 -3.68 -9.23 -8.27
N SER A 128 -4.91 -9.49 -7.81
CA SER A 128 -5.95 -10.18 -8.57
C SER A 128 -6.72 -9.27 -9.57
N LEU A 129 -6.38 -8.00 -9.65
CA LEU A 129 -6.99 -7.04 -10.59
C LEU A 129 -7.11 -7.55 -12.04
N PRO A 130 -6.14 -8.33 -12.61
CA PRO A 130 -6.27 -8.87 -13.96
C PRO A 130 -7.53 -9.71 -14.22
N PHE A 131 -8.21 -10.21 -13.19
CA PHE A 131 -9.47 -10.92 -13.34
C PHE A 131 -10.68 -10.02 -13.60
N TRP A 132 -10.53 -8.71 -13.47
CA TRP A 132 -11.65 -7.75 -13.36
C TRP A 132 -11.61 -6.64 -14.41
N VAL A 133 -10.47 -6.40 -15.03
CA VAL A 133 -10.27 -5.39 -16.06
C VAL A 133 -10.05 -6.05 -17.42
N ALA A 134 -10.13 -5.24 -18.48
CA ALA A 134 -9.92 -5.70 -19.84
C ALA A 134 -8.59 -6.47 -19.98
N PRO A 135 -8.56 -7.62 -20.68
CA PRO A 135 -7.38 -8.49 -20.78
C PRO A 135 -6.20 -7.84 -21.51
N GLU A 136 -6.44 -6.77 -22.28
CA GLU A 136 -5.41 -5.99 -22.97
C GLU A 136 -4.63 -5.09 -21.98
N ALA A 137 -5.20 -4.82 -20.82
CA ALA A 137 -4.55 -3.99 -19.79
C ALA A 137 -3.40 -4.74 -19.14
N GLN A 138 -2.19 -4.16 -19.16
CA GLN A 138 -1.09 -4.67 -18.37
C GLN A 138 -1.23 -4.19 -16.92
N CYS A 139 -1.81 -5.03 -16.07
CA CYS A 139 -1.91 -4.74 -14.64
C CYS A 139 -0.57 -4.93 -13.94
N GLY A 140 -0.28 -4.06 -12.97
CA GLY A 140 0.95 -4.16 -12.18
C GLY A 140 0.92 -3.33 -10.92
N GLN A 141 2.00 -3.44 -10.16
CA GLN A 141 2.22 -2.67 -8.93
C GLN A 141 3.68 -2.31 -8.77
N LEU A 142 3.94 -1.16 -8.16
CA LEU A 142 5.29 -0.82 -7.75
C LEU A 142 5.63 -1.54 -6.44
N TYR A 143 6.88 -1.97 -6.31
CA TYR A 143 7.37 -2.58 -5.09
C TYR A 143 8.81 -2.16 -4.80
N HIS A 144 9.20 -2.23 -3.52
CA HIS A 144 10.57 -2.07 -3.09
C HIS A 144 11.22 -3.46 -2.98
N PRO A 145 12.28 -3.77 -3.77
CA PRO A 145 12.98 -5.05 -3.69
C PRO A 145 13.51 -5.31 -2.28
N LEU A 146 13.34 -6.54 -1.80
CA LEU A 146 13.85 -6.93 -0.50
C LEU A 146 15.36 -7.23 -0.56
N GLU A 147 16.06 -6.99 0.55
CA GLU A 147 17.48 -7.33 0.68
C GLU A 147 17.72 -8.85 0.55
N ASN A 148 16.82 -9.65 1.13
CA ASN A 148 16.86 -11.11 1.01
C ASN A 148 16.27 -11.55 -0.32
N LYS A 149 17.12 -11.92 -1.28
CA LYS A 149 16.75 -12.31 -2.65
C LYS A 149 15.83 -13.53 -2.74
N ASP A 150 15.94 -14.47 -1.81
CA ASP A 150 15.10 -15.66 -1.81
C ASP A 150 13.67 -15.33 -1.39
N PHE A 151 13.50 -14.49 -0.35
CA PHE A 151 12.21 -13.95 0.05
C PHE A 151 11.60 -13.02 -1.00
N ASP A 152 12.42 -12.18 -1.62
CA ASP A 152 11.98 -11.29 -2.70
C ASP A 152 11.36 -12.12 -3.84
N ARG A 153 12.07 -13.18 -4.28
CA ARG A 153 11.56 -14.08 -5.32
C ARG A 153 10.26 -14.79 -4.92
N LEU A 154 10.17 -15.24 -3.66
CA LEU A 154 8.95 -15.89 -3.14
C LEU A 154 7.76 -14.93 -3.22
N LEU A 155 7.90 -13.70 -2.72
CA LEU A 155 6.83 -12.71 -2.74
C LEU A 155 6.47 -12.29 -4.17
N LEU A 156 7.46 -12.14 -5.06
CA LEU A 156 7.20 -11.84 -6.47
C LEU A 156 6.37 -12.94 -7.14
N ASN A 157 6.73 -14.21 -6.91
CA ASN A 157 5.98 -15.35 -7.46
C ASN A 157 4.53 -15.36 -6.97
N ILE A 158 4.31 -15.07 -5.69
CA ILE A 158 2.97 -14.99 -5.11
C ILE A 158 2.17 -13.83 -5.71
N ARG A 159 2.76 -12.63 -5.80
CA ARG A 159 2.11 -11.43 -6.30
C ARG A 159 1.80 -11.47 -7.81
N GLN A 160 2.62 -12.17 -8.58
CA GLN A 160 2.47 -12.24 -10.04
C GLN A 160 1.63 -13.42 -10.53
N ARG A 161 1.21 -14.29 -9.63
CA ARG A 161 0.51 -15.53 -9.98
C ARG A 161 -0.84 -15.36 -10.68
N PHE A 162 -1.44 -14.18 -10.58
CA PHE A 162 -2.70 -13.84 -11.22
C PHE A 162 -2.53 -12.97 -12.48
N GLY A 163 -1.29 -12.84 -12.99
CA GLY A 163 -1.01 -12.13 -14.24
C GLY A 163 -0.61 -10.65 -14.05
N ALA A 164 -0.65 -10.12 -12.82
CA ALA A 164 -0.08 -8.80 -12.54
C ALA A 164 1.45 -8.83 -12.57
N VAL A 165 2.09 -7.71 -12.92
CA VAL A 165 3.55 -7.56 -12.88
C VAL A 165 3.98 -6.75 -11.67
N CYS A 166 5.12 -7.11 -11.08
CA CYS A 166 5.76 -6.31 -10.04
C CYS A 166 6.90 -5.51 -10.66
N ILE A 167 6.85 -4.19 -10.52
CA ILE A 167 7.83 -3.27 -11.09
C ILE A 167 8.65 -2.67 -9.95
N PRO A 168 10.00 -2.85 -9.93
CA PRO A 168 10.85 -2.18 -8.95
C PRO A 168 10.70 -0.66 -9.02
N MET A 169 10.59 0.01 -7.87
CA MET A 169 10.37 1.46 -7.80
C MET A 169 11.40 2.26 -8.63
N ASN A 170 12.67 1.87 -8.59
CA ASN A 170 13.74 2.55 -9.32
C ASN A 170 13.62 2.40 -10.84
N ASP A 171 12.88 1.40 -11.33
CA ASP A 171 12.68 1.12 -12.74
C ASP A 171 11.30 1.57 -13.26
N SER A 172 10.46 2.13 -12.38
CA SER A 172 9.04 2.38 -12.64
C SER A 172 8.79 3.14 -13.95
N LEU A 173 9.37 4.34 -14.09
CA LEU A 173 9.19 5.17 -15.28
C LEU A 173 9.65 4.47 -16.57
N ARG A 174 10.82 3.83 -16.53
CA ARG A 174 11.40 3.12 -17.68
C ARG A 174 10.48 1.97 -18.11
N ARG A 175 10.04 1.14 -17.17
CA ARG A 175 9.20 -0.04 -17.47
C ARG A 175 7.82 0.36 -17.98
N ILE A 176 7.20 1.40 -17.44
CA ILE A 176 5.90 1.89 -17.92
C ILE A 176 6.05 2.48 -19.35
N LEU A 177 7.12 3.22 -19.62
CA LEU A 177 7.42 3.70 -20.97
C LEU A 177 7.66 2.55 -21.96
N ASP A 178 8.32 1.46 -21.55
CA ASP A 178 8.55 0.30 -22.40
C ASP A 178 7.21 -0.39 -22.77
N TYR A 179 6.26 -0.51 -21.84
CA TYR A 179 4.91 -0.98 -22.15
C TYR A 179 4.19 -0.06 -23.13
N LYS A 180 4.27 1.26 -22.93
CA LYS A 180 3.69 2.24 -23.86
C LYS A 180 4.27 2.12 -25.27
N ARG A 181 5.60 1.92 -25.41
CA ARG A 181 6.27 1.68 -26.70
C ARG A 181 5.80 0.39 -27.37
N GLN A 182 5.42 -0.61 -26.61
CA GLN A 182 4.83 -1.87 -27.09
C GLN A 182 3.33 -1.76 -27.42
N GLY A 183 2.74 -0.56 -27.32
CA GLY A 183 1.31 -0.33 -27.54
C GLY A 183 0.40 -0.85 -26.42
N LYS A 184 0.98 -1.23 -25.26
CA LYS A 184 0.22 -1.75 -24.11
C LYS A 184 -0.17 -0.63 -23.16
N GLN A 185 -1.46 -0.55 -22.87
CA GLN A 185 -1.95 0.31 -21.80
C GLN A 185 -1.73 -0.37 -20.44
N THR A 186 -1.29 0.41 -19.45
CA THR A 186 -0.98 -0.11 -18.11
C THR A 186 -2.01 0.35 -17.08
N VAL A 187 -2.30 -0.52 -16.10
CA VAL A 187 -3.06 -0.18 -14.89
C VAL A 187 -2.16 -0.50 -13.70
N ILE A 188 -1.50 0.52 -13.16
CA ILE A 188 -0.44 0.36 -12.15
C ILE A 188 -0.90 0.87 -10.80
N GLY A 189 -0.83 0.00 -9.78
CA GLY A 189 -1.06 0.32 -8.39
C GLY A 189 0.15 0.97 -7.72
N TYR A 190 -0.09 2.07 -6.99
CA TYR A 190 0.88 2.84 -6.24
C TYR A 190 0.44 2.96 -4.78
N ILE A 191 1.14 2.30 -3.87
CA ILE A 191 0.92 2.46 -2.44
C ILE A 191 1.86 3.58 -1.95
N ALA A 192 1.33 4.76 -1.67
CA ALA A 192 2.11 5.97 -1.42
C ALA A 192 1.96 6.55 0.00
N ASP A 193 1.38 5.81 0.94
CA ASP A 193 1.02 6.29 2.28
C ASP A 193 2.11 6.15 3.34
N GLN A 194 3.26 5.54 3.02
CA GLN A 194 4.37 5.43 3.98
C GLN A 194 5.27 6.67 3.99
N ALA A 195 6.05 6.81 5.09
CA ALA A 195 6.95 7.95 5.27
C ALA A 195 8.07 7.96 4.22
N PRO A 196 8.22 9.04 3.42
CA PRO A 196 9.31 9.17 2.45
C PRO A 196 10.66 9.25 3.17
N PHE A 197 11.76 8.93 2.48
CA PHE A 197 13.10 9.30 2.93
C PHE A 197 13.29 10.82 2.90
N TRP A 198 14.21 11.36 3.71
CA TRP A 198 14.43 12.79 3.81
C TRP A 198 14.63 13.49 2.47
N TRP A 199 15.42 12.91 1.60
CA TRP A 199 15.71 13.45 0.25
C TRP A 199 14.57 13.28 -0.78
N ASN A 200 13.47 12.62 -0.38
CA ASN A 200 12.27 12.45 -1.20
C ASN A 200 11.07 13.25 -0.66
N ILE A 201 11.30 14.16 0.30
CA ILE A 201 10.25 15.01 0.85
C ILE A 201 10.18 16.30 0.02
N HIS A 202 9.22 16.35 -0.89
CA HIS A 202 8.98 17.54 -1.72
C HIS A 202 7.69 18.25 -1.36
N HIS A 203 6.80 17.57 -0.63
CA HIS A 203 5.49 18.09 -0.25
C HIS A 203 5.06 17.61 1.14
N TRP A 204 4.21 18.42 1.77
CA TRP A 204 3.60 18.17 3.06
C TRP A 204 2.11 18.46 2.97
N CYS A 205 1.28 17.57 3.50
CA CYS A 205 -0.16 17.76 3.60
C CYS A 205 -0.68 17.49 5.00
N GLN A 206 -1.90 17.94 5.30
CA GLN A 206 -2.61 17.52 6.51
C GLN A 206 -3.19 16.13 6.28
N PHE A 207 -2.88 15.20 7.19
CA PHE A 207 -3.38 13.84 7.13
C PHE A 207 -3.53 13.27 8.54
N LEU A 208 -4.76 12.89 8.91
CA LEU A 208 -5.09 12.36 10.23
C LEU A 208 -4.57 13.25 11.39
N HIS A 209 -4.88 14.55 11.33
CA HIS A 209 -4.44 15.58 12.29
C HIS A 209 -2.93 15.85 12.33
N HIS A 210 -2.16 15.36 11.38
CA HIS A 210 -0.71 15.58 11.34
C HIS A 210 -0.28 16.37 10.11
N ASP A 211 0.70 17.27 10.30
CA ASP A 211 1.51 17.80 9.19
C ASP A 211 2.44 16.69 8.70
N THR A 212 2.16 16.18 7.52
CA THR A 212 2.65 14.88 7.07
C THR A 212 3.51 15.01 5.82
N ALA A 213 4.77 14.54 5.91
CA ALA A 213 5.63 14.37 4.74
C ALA A 213 5.08 13.28 3.81
N VAL A 214 4.97 13.56 2.51
CA VAL A 214 4.32 12.66 1.55
C VAL A 214 5.20 12.33 0.35
N LEU A 215 4.91 11.18 -0.28
CA LEU A 215 5.53 10.75 -1.53
C LEU A 215 4.74 11.32 -2.71
N SER A 216 5.36 12.19 -3.50
CA SER A 216 4.79 12.79 -4.72
C SER A 216 5.20 12.08 -6.02
N GLY A 217 5.93 10.95 -5.91
CA GLY A 217 6.46 10.24 -7.08
C GLY A 217 5.37 9.70 -8.01
N THR A 218 4.24 9.26 -7.49
CA THR A 218 3.10 8.78 -8.27
C THR A 218 2.52 9.88 -9.13
N GLU A 219 2.26 11.06 -8.55
CA GLU A 219 1.77 12.22 -9.28
C GLU A 219 2.70 12.62 -10.42
N ARG A 220 4.02 12.70 -10.14
CA ARG A 220 5.03 13.04 -11.15
C ARG A 220 5.04 12.06 -12.32
N ILE A 221 4.88 10.75 -12.05
CA ILE A 221 4.81 9.73 -13.09
C ILE A 221 3.50 9.85 -13.87
N ALA A 222 2.36 9.95 -13.19
CA ALA A 222 1.05 10.04 -13.80
C ALA A 222 0.93 11.28 -14.71
N THR A 223 1.38 12.44 -14.24
CA THR A 223 1.39 13.70 -15.01
C THR A 223 2.33 13.60 -16.22
N LYS A 224 3.56 13.10 -16.03
CA LYS A 224 4.54 12.96 -17.11
C LYS A 224 4.05 12.02 -18.22
N LEU A 225 3.35 10.95 -17.87
CA LEU A 225 2.88 9.93 -18.81
C LEU A 225 1.44 10.15 -19.28
N ASP A 226 0.76 11.18 -18.79
CA ASP A 226 -0.63 11.52 -19.10
C ASP A 226 -1.60 10.37 -18.78
N GLN A 227 -1.43 9.77 -17.59
CA GLN A 227 -2.25 8.65 -17.14
C GLN A 227 -3.56 9.14 -16.50
N ALA A 228 -4.67 8.44 -16.73
CA ALA A 228 -5.85 8.62 -15.91
C ALA A 228 -5.53 8.24 -14.46
N VAL A 229 -5.95 9.05 -13.50
CA VAL A 229 -5.64 8.85 -12.08
C VAL A 229 -6.89 8.43 -11.33
N PHE A 230 -6.77 7.30 -10.64
CA PHE A 230 -7.81 6.73 -9.79
C PHE A 230 -7.34 6.60 -8.35
N TYR A 231 -8.27 6.68 -7.42
CA TYR A 231 -8.13 6.15 -6.07
C TYR A 231 -8.85 4.81 -5.97
N LEU A 232 -8.21 3.80 -5.39
CA LEU A 232 -8.82 2.50 -5.12
C LEU A 232 -9.24 2.44 -3.65
N ASP A 233 -10.54 2.61 -3.42
CA ASP A 233 -11.13 2.58 -2.10
C ASP A 233 -11.41 1.14 -1.68
N VAL A 234 -10.58 0.60 -0.79
CA VAL A 234 -10.69 -0.78 -0.32
C VAL A 234 -11.35 -0.80 1.05
N HIS A 235 -12.35 -1.67 1.23
CA HIS A 235 -12.95 -1.89 2.54
C HIS A 235 -13.24 -3.36 2.80
N ARG A 236 -13.25 -3.72 4.08
CA ARG A 236 -13.57 -5.07 4.54
C ARG A 236 -15.09 -5.19 4.75
N VAL A 237 -15.72 -6.06 3.96
CA VAL A 237 -17.16 -6.36 4.09
C VAL A 237 -17.39 -7.27 5.29
N LYS A 238 -16.56 -8.31 5.43
CA LYS A 238 -16.51 -9.22 6.57
C LYS A 238 -15.13 -9.90 6.61
N ARG A 239 -14.85 -10.69 7.63
CA ARG A 239 -13.58 -11.41 7.76
C ARG A 239 -13.26 -12.20 6.49
N GLY A 240 -12.14 -11.88 5.80
CA GLY A 240 -11.71 -12.51 4.56
C GLY A 240 -12.53 -12.19 3.32
N TYR A 241 -13.31 -11.11 3.35
CA TYR A 241 -14.06 -10.61 2.19
C TYR A 241 -13.92 -9.09 2.11
N TYR A 242 -13.55 -8.61 0.93
CA TYR A 242 -13.22 -7.22 0.67
C TYR A 242 -13.90 -6.73 -0.62
N GLU A 243 -14.15 -5.44 -0.69
CA GLU A 243 -14.51 -4.74 -1.90
C GLU A 243 -13.49 -3.64 -2.18
N ALA A 244 -13.18 -3.43 -3.44
CA ALA A 244 -12.26 -2.42 -3.94
C ALA A 244 -12.94 -1.61 -5.03
N GLU A 245 -13.23 -0.35 -4.78
CA GLU A 245 -13.96 0.52 -5.70
C GLU A 245 -13.03 1.53 -6.35
N PHE A 246 -13.04 1.58 -7.70
CA PHE A 246 -12.32 2.60 -8.45
C PHE A 246 -13.08 3.93 -8.41
N LYS A 247 -12.43 4.96 -7.89
CA LYS A 247 -12.89 6.35 -7.90
C LYS A 247 -11.99 7.16 -8.84
N LEU A 248 -12.53 7.64 -9.93
CA LEU A 248 -11.79 8.50 -10.87
C LEU A 248 -11.47 9.83 -10.20
N ILE A 249 -10.18 10.20 -10.15
CA ILE A 249 -9.74 11.53 -9.72
C ILE A 249 -9.71 12.45 -10.93
N THR A 250 -8.98 12.08 -11.98
CA THR A 250 -8.91 12.86 -13.22
C THR A 250 -8.43 12.01 -14.39
N ARG A 251 -8.83 12.39 -15.60
CA ARG A 251 -8.25 11.89 -16.85
C ARG A 251 -7.23 12.86 -17.45
N GLU A 252 -7.09 14.04 -16.87
CA GLU A 252 -6.25 15.14 -17.38
C GLU A 252 -5.24 15.58 -16.31
N PRO A 253 -4.30 14.71 -15.88
CA PRO A 253 -3.39 15.00 -14.77
C PRO A 253 -2.47 16.19 -15.04
N LYS A 254 -2.22 16.53 -16.31
CA LYS A 254 -1.40 17.69 -16.70
C LYS A 254 -2.09 19.04 -16.45
N LYS A 255 -3.42 19.05 -16.28
CA LYS A 255 -4.20 20.26 -15.96
C LYS A 255 -4.30 20.50 -14.44
N MET A 256 -3.85 19.54 -13.63
CA MET A 256 -3.87 19.68 -12.19
C MET A 256 -2.69 20.52 -11.72
N GLU A 257 -2.89 21.24 -10.61
CA GLU A 257 -1.81 21.98 -9.95
C GLU A 257 -0.79 21.02 -9.33
N GLU A 258 0.43 21.50 -9.10
CA GLU A 258 1.48 20.69 -8.50
C GLU A 258 1.07 20.23 -7.09
N PHE A 259 1.23 18.95 -6.81
CA PHE A 259 0.85 18.21 -5.61
C PHE A 259 -0.67 18.07 -5.37
N GLN A 260 -1.53 18.61 -6.20
CA GLN A 260 -2.99 18.51 -6.05
C GLN A 260 -3.49 17.07 -6.08
N LEU A 261 -2.94 16.21 -6.96
CA LEU A 261 -3.28 14.78 -7.02
C LEU A 261 -2.89 14.06 -5.74
N THR A 262 -1.74 14.40 -5.19
CA THR A 262 -1.23 13.84 -3.93
C THR A 262 -2.15 14.23 -2.77
N ASP A 263 -2.58 15.48 -2.69
CA ASP A 263 -3.49 15.96 -1.65
C ASP A 263 -4.87 15.31 -1.75
N ILE A 264 -5.42 15.18 -2.96
CA ILE A 264 -6.69 14.45 -3.19
C ILE A 264 -6.56 12.99 -2.73
N TYR A 265 -5.46 12.33 -3.07
CA TYR A 265 -5.21 10.96 -2.62
C TYR A 265 -5.21 10.84 -1.09
N PHE A 266 -4.49 11.70 -0.38
CA PHE A 266 -4.45 11.65 1.09
C PHE A 266 -5.81 11.95 1.72
N ASN A 267 -6.59 12.86 1.14
CA ASN A 267 -7.97 13.13 1.57
C ASN A 267 -8.89 11.91 1.39
N GLU A 268 -8.81 11.20 0.25
CA GLU A 268 -9.61 9.99 0.03
C GLU A 268 -9.15 8.83 0.93
N LEU A 269 -7.84 8.68 1.14
CA LEU A 269 -7.28 7.68 2.05
C LEU A 269 -7.72 7.93 3.50
N GLU A 270 -7.72 9.18 3.96
CA GLU A 270 -8.21 9.54 5.29
C GLU A 270 -9.68 9.15 5.48
N LYS A 271 -10.55 9.43 4.50
CA LYS A 271 -11.97 9.02 4.54
C LYS A 271 -12.10 7.50 4.68
N SER A 272 -11.29 6.73 3.94
CA SER A 272 -11.29 5.26 4.00
C SER A 272 -10.80 4.75 5.35
N ILE A 273 -9.76 5.34 5.93
CA ILE A 273 -9.24 4.99 7.25
C ILE A 273 -10.25 5.33 8.35
N ARG A 274 -10.88 6.52 8.30
CA ARG A 274 -11.91 6.92 9.29
C ARG A 274 -13.11 5.99 9.27
N ARG A 275 -13.48 5.44 8.10
CA ARG A 275 -14.56 4.46 7.96
C ARG A 275 -14.24 3.11 8.62
N GLN A 276 -12.99 2.63 8.51
CA GLN A 276 -12.53 1.36 9.07
C GLN A 276 -11.11 1.47 9.65
N PRO A 277 -10.96 2.20 10.78
CA PRO A 277 -9.64 2.51 11.33
C PRO A 277 -8.85 1.25 11.72
N GLU A 278 -9.52 0.16 12.09
CA GLU A 278 -8.88 -1.09 12.43
C GLU A 278 -8.20 -1.80 11.24
N CYS A 279 -8.45 -1.38 10.00
CA CYS A 279 -7.91 -2.03 8.80
C CYS A 279 -6.72 -1.28 8.16
N TYR A 280 -6.17 -0.27 8.82
CA TYR A 280 -4.99 0.47 8.35
C TYR A 280 -3.70 -0.01 9.05
N LEU A 281 -2.55 0.08 8.38
CA LEU A 281 -1.27 -0.45 8.89
C LEU A 281 -0.64 0.46 9.97
N TRP A 282 -1.21 0.50 11.16
CA TRP A 282 -0.76 1.33 12.28
C TRP A 282 0.62 0.95 12.85
N THR A 283 1.17 -0.21 12.51
CA THR A 283 2.53 -0.58 12.94
C THR A 283 3.62 0.21 12.23
N HIS A 284 3.33 0.90 11.12
CA HIS A 284 4.29 1.79 10.48
C HIS A 284 4.43 3.08 11.30
N ASP A 285 5.67 3.48 11.61
CA ASP A 285 5.98 4.77 12.26
C ASP A 285 5.89 5.89 11.21
N ARG A 286 4.63 6.33 10.93
CA ARG A 286 4.29 7.18 9.80
C ARG A 286 4.85 8.58 9.95
N TRP A 287 4.79 9.15 11.17
CA TRP A 287 5.11 10.54 11.43
C TRP A 287 6.49 10.76 12.08
N LYS A 288 7.40 9.79 11.92
CA LYS A 288 8.79 9.88 12.42
C LYS A 288 9.61 11.02 11.82
N ARG A 289 9.21 11.58 10.68
CA ARG A 289 9.83 12.72 10.02
C ARG A 289 8.92 13.92 10.11
N THR A 290 9.28 14.87 10.97
CA THR A 290 8.52 16.11 11.18
C THR A 290 9.07 17.23 10.32
N ARG A 291 8.21 18.20 9.94
CA ARG A 291 8.61 19.39 9.18
C ARG A 291 9.68 20.19 9.90
N GLU A 292 9.59 20.29 11.22
CA GLU A 292 10.60 20.96 12.03
C GLU A 292 12.00 20.35 11.84
N ARG A 293 12.12 19.00 11.98
CA ARG A 293 13.39 18.29 11.75
C ARG A 293 13.87 18.42 10.31
N PHE A 294 12.95 18.38 9.34
CA PHE A 294 13.29 18.61 7.95
C PHE A 294 13.87 20.01 7.75
N ASN A 295 13.16 21.06 8.15
CA ASN A 295 13.57 22.44 7.97
C ASN A 295 14.89 22.80 8.68
N ARG A 296 15.20 22.10 9.78
CA ARG A 296 16.47 22.25 10.48
C ARG A 296 17.65 21.74 9.64
N ARG A 297 17.45 20.70 8.86
CA ARG A 297 18.52 19.96 8.18
C ARG A 297 18.49 20.06 6.67
N PHE A 298 17.33 20.26 6.08
CA PHE A 298 17.12 20.22 4.64
C PHE A 298 16.36 21.44 4.14
N GLU A 299 16.46 21.70 2.85
CA GLU A 299 15.66 22.68 2.12
C GLU A 299 15.39 22.17 0.71
N VAL A 300 14.34 22.73 0.08
CA VAL A 300 13.98 22.42 -1.33
C VAL A 300 14.35 23.61 -2.19
N ILE A 301 15.26 23.41 -3.12
CA ILE A 301 15.70 24.41 -4.13
C ILE A 301 15.48 23.80 -5.52
N ASP A 302 14.75 24.50 -6.38
CA ASP A 302 14.42 24.05 -7.74
C ASP A 302 13.85 22.62 -7.80
N GLY A 303 12.97 22.28 -6.84
CA GLY A 303 12.33 20.96 -6.73
C GLY A 303 13.26 19.83 -6.26
N LYS A 304 14.47 20.14 -5.80
CA LYS A 304 15.43 19.16 -5.25
C LYS A 304 15.67 19.43 -3.77
N VAL A 305 15.80 18.34 -2.99
CA VAL A 305 16.11 18.41 -1.57
C VAL A 305 17.62 18.51 -1.39
N HIS A 306 18.08 19.58 -0.71
CA HIS A 306 19.47 19.85 -0.37
C HIS A 306 19.65 19.79 1.15
N GLU A 307 20.78 19.24 1.60
CA GLU A 307 21.16 19.24 3.02
C GLU A 307 21.89 20.54 3.34
N LYS A 308 21.42 21.27 4.36
CA LYS A 308 21.95 22.57 4.81
C LYS A 308 23.22 22.46 5.63
N LEU A 309 23.29 21.41 6.46
CA LEU A 309 24.35 21.20 7.45
C LEU A 309 25.00 19.83 7.25
N LYS A 310 26.32 19.75 7.41
CA LYS A 310 27.02 18.48 7.46
C LYS A 310 26.67 17.72 8.75
N PRO A 311 26.70 16.37 8.75
CA PRO A 311 26.38 15.56 9.95
C PRO A 311 27.16 15.96 11.21
N GLU A 312 28.36 16.46 11.06
CA GLU A 312 29.26 16.89 12.16
C GLU A 312 28.79 18.19 12.84
N GLU A 313 27.99 19.03 12.20
CA GLU A 313 27.49 20.30 12.72
C GLU A 313 26.14 20.17 13.47
N VAL A 314 25.53 18.99 13.44
CA VAL A 314 24.19 18.73 14.01
C VAL A 314 24.28 18.16 15.45
N MET A 315 25.47 17.75 15.90
CA MET A 315 25.72 17.17 17.23
C MET A 315 26.33 18.14 18.23
N GLY A 316 26.28 19.44 17.93
CA GLY A 316 26.68 20.50 18.85
C GLY A 316 25.51 21.10 19.63
#